data_b1a38e1d950783e52f6d8300d26e1f25
#
_entry.id   b1a38e1d950783e52f6d8300d26e1f25
#
_cell.length_a   1.000
_cell.length_b   1.000
_cell.length_c   1.000
_cell.angle_alpha   90.00
_cell.angle_beta   90.00
_cell.angle_gamma   90.00
#
_symmetry.space_group_name_H-M   'P 1'
#
loop_
_entity.id
_entity.type
_entity.pdbx_description
1 polymer ?
#
loop_
_entity_poly.entity_id
_entity_poly.type
_entity_poly.pdbx_seq_one_letter_code
_entity_poly.pdbx_strand_id
1 'polypeptide(L)'
;ESKGYKFYNKNGQERECTALMKELGLNAVRHRVWVDPSAHGGWCSKEDLLVKCQRAKALDMAIMVDFHYSDWWADPQKQNIPASWSGHSYEQMKEDLAAHTIDVLMYLKDNGIEPKWIQVGNETRNGFLWSVKSNEHGWPVMDENGNTTITESMGHAMNNPEQYAGFFATGYDACKSVFPNSIVMVHLDNGFDKDLYDFNLGVLRDNGAKWDM
;
A
#
# COMPACT_ATOMS: atom_id res chain seq x y z
N GLU A 1 -5.64 20.89 3.62
CA GLU A 1 -5.73 21.75 4.82
C GLU A 1 -4.36 22.28 5.22
N SER A 2 -3.33 21.44 5.39
CA SER A 2 -1.98 21.89 5.74
C SER A 2 -1.36 22.91 4.77
N LYS A 3 -1.82 22.95 3.51
CA LYS A 3 -1.46 23.94 2.49
C LYS A 3 -2.44 25.11 2.40
N GLY A 4 -3.33 25.31 3.38
CA GLY A 4 -4.31 26.37 3.41
C GLY A 4 -5.57 26.13 2.58
N TYR A 5 -5.73 24.97 1.95
CA TYR A 5 -6.97 24.64 1.25
C TYR A 5 -8.13 24.48 2.22
N LYS A 6 -9.28 25.04 1.85
CA LYS A 6 -10.52 24.99 2.61
C LYS A 6 -11.57 24.22 1.82
N PHE A 7 -12.36 23.45 2.54
CA PHE A 7 -13.45 22.65 1.97
C PHE A 7 -14.78 23.21 2.46
N TYR A 8 -15.78 23.21 1.59
CA TYR A 8 -17.10 23.78 1.88
C TYR A 8 -18.19 22.78 1.51
N ASN A 9 -19.21 22.68 2.35
CA ASN A 9 -20.40 21.92 2.01
C ASN A 9 -21.29 22.68 1.01
N LYS A 10 -22.38 22.05 0.56
CA LYS A 10 -23.32 22.64 -0.40
C LYS A 10 -23.99 23.95 0.06
N ASN A 11 -23.94 24.25 1.33
CA ASN A 11 -24.50 25.48 1.91
C ASN A 11 -23.44 26.59 2.10
N GLY A 12 -22.23 26.41 1.59
CA GLY A 12 -21.11 27.35 1.71
C GLY A 12 -20.47 27.40 3.10
N GLN A 13 -20.73 26.42 3.96
CA GLN A 13 -20.13 26.34 5.30
C GLN A 13 -18.82 25.58 5.23
N GLU A 14 -17.75 26.16 5.80
CA GLU A 14 -16.43 25.51 5.88
C GLU A 14 -16.51 24.23 6.73
N ARG A 15 -15.88 23.17 6.26
CA ARG A 15 -15.81 21.85 6.91
C ARG A 15 -14.39 21.30 6.85
N GLU A 16 -14.04 20.51 7.85
CA GLU A 16 -12.88 19.62 7.76
C GLU A 16 -13.17 18.54 6.70
N CYS A 17 -12.14 18.18 5.91
CA CYS A 17 -12.30 17.33 4.73
C CYS A 17 -12.95 15.97 5.03
N THR A 18 -12.51 15.28 6.09
CA THR A 18 -13.06 13.96 6.46
C THR A 18 -14.50 14.07 6.95
N ALA A 19 -14.82 15.15 7.69
CA ALA A 19 -16.19 15.44 8.11
C ALA A 19 -17.11 15.71 6.92
N LEU A 20 -16.62 16.44 5.91
CA LEU A 20 -17.37 16.67 4.66
C LEU A 20 -17.62 15.35 3.91
N MET A 21 -16.64 14.46 3.83
CA MET A 21 -16.82 13.14 3.23
C MET A 21 -17.93 12.35 3.96
N LYS A 22 -17.94 12.39 5.30
CA LYS A 22 -19.01 11.75 6.09
C LYS A 22 -20.38 12.37 5.84
N GLU A 23 -20.47 13.72 5.76
CA GLU A 23 -21.71 14.44 5.42
C GLU A 23 -22.24 14.04 4.02
N LEU A 24 -21.34 13.70 3.09
CA LEU A 24 -21.67 13.23 1.73
C LEU A 24 -22.07 11.74 1.68
N GLY A 25 -22.05 11.04 2.82
CA GLY A 25 -22.47 9.65 2.94
C GLY A 25 -21.35 8.62 2.87
N LEU A 26 -20.08 9.03 2.81
CA LEU A 26 -18.97 8.09 2.90
C LEU A 26 -18.91 7.49 4.31
N ASN A 27 -18.75 6.16 4.37
CA ASN A 27 -18.70 5.42 5.63
C ASN A 27 -17.38 4.66 5.83
N ALA A 28 -16.46 4.78 4.88
CA ALA A 28 -15.13 4.18 4.94
C ALA A 28 -14.11 5.09 4.25
N VAL A 29 -12.87 4.97 4.68
CA VAL A 29 -11.71 5.66 4.08
C VAL A 29 -10.56 4.68 3.86
N ARG A 30 -9.79 4.89 2.80
CA ARG A 30 -8.56 4.17 2.50
C ARG A 30 -7.39 5.13 2.63
N HIS A 31 -6.44 4.80 3.49
CA HIS A 31 -5.23 5.57 3.73
C HIS A 31 -4.01 4.72 3.43
N ARG A 32 -3.13 5.22 2.54
CA ARG A 32 -1.88 4.57 2.21
C ARG A 32 -0.78 4.90 3.21
N VAL A 33 0.18 4.00 3.31
CA VAL A 33 1.41 4.16 4.07
C VAL A 33 2.62 3.79 3.21
N TRP A 34 3.70 4.56 3.32
CA TRP A 34 4.99 4.35 2.68
C TRP A 34 6.04 3.97 3.72
N VAL A 35 7.18 3.42 3.26
CA VAL A 35 8.25 2.98 4.16
C VAL A 35 9.03 4.17 4.70
N ASP A 36 9.65 4.96 3.83
CA ASP A 36 10.31 6.22 4.19
C ASP A 36 9.91 7.37 3.25
N PRO A 37 8.87 8.12 3.60
CA PRO A 37 8.42 9.25 2.80
C PRO A 37 9.20 10.56 3.05
N SER A 38 10.33 10.53 3.75
CA SER A 38 11.07 11.74 4.17
C SER A 38 11.46 12.63 2.99
N ALA A 39 11.91 12.03 1.88
CA ALA A 39 12.25 12.73 0.64
C ALA A 39 11.03 13.41 -0.03
N HIS A 40 9.82 13.05 0.37
CA HIS A 40 8.54 13.51 -0.19
C HIS A 40 7.71 14.31 0.82
N GLY A 41 8.37 14.94 1.79
CA GLY A 41 7.74 15.82 2.78
C GLY A 41 7.03 15.10 3.92
N GLY A 42 7.32 13.82 4.14
CA GLY A 42 6.81 13.01 5.26
C GLY A 42 5.35 12.59 5.14
N TRP A 43 4.67 12.89 4.02
CA TRP A 43 3.30 12.44 3.78
C TRP A 43 3.25 10.90 3.67
N CYS A 44 2.19 10.33 4.21
CA CYS A 44 2.00 8.87 4.24
C CYS A 44 3.01 8.11 5.11
N SER A 45 3.68 8.79 6.08
CA SER A 45 4.36 8.10 7.17
C SER A 45 3.34 7.45 8.12
N LYS A 46 3.78 6.60 9.04
CA LYS A 46 2.89 5.99 10.05
C LYS A 46 2.25 7.03 10.98
N GLU A 47 2.94 8.14 11.26
CA GLU A 47 2.42 9.25 12.06
C GLU A 47 1.33 10.01 11.32
N ASP A 48 1.54 10.33 10.03
CA ASP A 48 0.54 10.97 9.17
C ASP A 48 -0.68 10.04 8.99
N LEU A 49 -0.45 8.74 8.81
CA LEU A 49 -1.49 7.71 8.78
C LEU A 49 -2.35 7.73 10.06
N LEU A 50 -1.70 7.75 11.24
CA LEU A 50 -2.40 7.76 12.51
C LEU A 50 -3.34 8.97 12.64
N VAL A 51 -2.87 10.17 12.29
CA VAL A 51 -3.71 11.39 12.34
C VAL A 51 -4.95 11.25 11.46
N LYS A 52 -4.81 10.70 10.27
CA LYS A 52 -5.93 10.46 9.33
C LYS A 52 -6.90 9.41 9.87
N CYS A 53 -6.36 8.32 10.44
CA CYS A 53 -7.17 7.26 11.04
C CYS A 53 -7.94 7.75 12.27
N GLN A 54 -7.35 8.60 13.10
CA GLN A 54 -8.02 9.20 14.27
C GLN A 54 -9.21 10.08 13.85
N ARG A 55 -9.06 10.88 12.77
CA ARG A 55 -10.17 11.68 12.19
C ARG A 55 -11.31 10.77 11.72
N ALA A 56 -10.98 9.71 10.98
CA ALA A 56 -11.96 8.74 10.50
C ALA A 56 -12.70 8.04 11.65
N LYS A 57 -11.95 7.59 12.66
CA LYS A 57 -12.51 6.95 13.87
C LYS A 57 -13.45 7.88 14.62
N ALA A 58 -13.08 9.15 14.80
CA ALA A 58 -13.93 10.15 15.48
C ALA A 58 -15.28 10.38 14.77
N LEU A 59 -15.37 10.02 13.50
CA LEU A 59 -16.58 10.12 12.67
C LEU A 59 -17.26 8.77 12.45
N ASP A 60 -16.87 7.73 13.17
CA ASP A 60 -17.37 6.36 13.00
C ASP A 60 -17.32 5.90 11.53
N MET A 61 -16.16 6.07 10.91
CA MET A 61 -15.87 5.58 9.55
C MET A 61 -14.95 4.36 9.63
N ALA A 62 -15.24 3.34 8.83
CA ALA A 62 -14.36 2.18 8.70
C ALA A 62 -13.04 2.58 8.03
N ILE A 63 -11.95 1.93 8.43
CA ILE A 63 -10.59 2.27 7.99
C ILE A 63 -10.02 1.10 7.18
N MET A 64 -9.45 1.42 6.02
CA MET A 64 -8.57 0.56 5.25
C MET A 64 -7.16 1.14 5.30
N VAL A 65 -6.17 0.30 5.66
CA VAL A 65 -4.75 0.64 5.55
C VAL A 65 -4.19 0.02 4.27
N ASP A 66 -3.50 0.83 3.47
CA ASP A 66 -2.96 0.46 2.17
C ASP A 66 -1.43 0.56 2.21
N PHE A 67 -0.76 -0.58 2.29
CA PHE A 67 0.69 -0.67 2.27
C PHE A 67 1.22 -0.63 0.84
N HIS A 68 2.04 0.39 0.52
CA HIS A 68 2.70 0.48 -0.78
C HIS A 68 4.04 -0.25 -0.84
N TYR A 69 4.68 -0.54 0.30
CA TYR A 69 6.03 -1.13 0.39
C TYR A 69 7.05 -0.46 -0.52
N SER A 70 7.02 0.85 -0.54
CA SER A 70 7.89 1.74 -1.29
C SER A 70 8.01 3.06 -0.54
N ASP A 71 9.02 3.87 -0.84
CA ASP A 71 9.17 5.23 -0.27
C ASP A 71 8.29 6.27 -0.96
N TRP A 72 7.63 5.87 -2.05
CA TRP A 72 6.77 6.73 -2.89
C TRP A 72 5.61 5.93 -3.47
N TRP A 73 4.94 6.49 -4.47
CA TRP A 73 3.86 5.82 -5.18
C TRP A 73 4.31 4.50 -5.80
N ALA A 74 3.63 3.43 -5.44
CA ALA A 74 3.68 2.13 -6.09
C ALA A 74 2.47 1.99 -7.01
N ASP A 75 2.70 1.57 -8.25
CA ASP A 75 1.69 1.36 -9.28
C ASP A 75 2.20 0.33 -10.30
N PRO A 76 1.38 -0.09 -11.29
CA PRO A 76 1.79 -1.13 -12.24
C PRO A 76 3.03 -0.83 -13.08
N GLN A 77 3.49 0.41 -13.14
CA GLN A 77 4.70 0.79 -13.89
C GLN A 77 5.95 0.82 -13.01
N LYS A 78 5.79 0.89 -11.69
CA LYS A 78 6.87 0.93 -10.71
C LYS A 78 6.40 0.43 -9.34
N GLN A 79 7.17 -0.43 -8.75
CA GLN A 79 6.97 -0.98 -7.40
C GLN A 79 8.30 -0.90 -6.63
N ASN A 80 8.97 0.27 -6.78
CA ASN A 80 10.36 0.44 -6.37
C ASN A 80 10.59 0.02 -4.92
N ILE A 81 11.58 -0.84 -4.76
CA ILE A 81 12.08 -1.29 -3.47
C ILE A 81 12.49 -0.06 -2.64
N PRO A 82 12.11 0.03 -1.35
CA PRO A 82 12.55 1.10 -0.47
C PRO A 82 14.08 1.23 -0.46
N ALA A 83 14.58 2.46 -0.39
CA ALA A 83 16.02 2.71 -0.41
C ALA A 83 16.77 1.99 0.73
N SER A 84 16.14 1.91 1.90
CA SER A 84 16.69 1.20 3.07
C SER A 84 16.77 -0.32 2.92
N TRP A 85 16.02 -0.91 1.96
CA TRP A 85 16.01 -2.35 1.68
C TRP A 85 16.82 -2.70 0.42
N SER A 86 17.43 -1.71 -0.22
CA SER A 86 18.22 -1.91 -1.44
C SER A 86 19.41 -2.84 -1.20
N GLY A 87 19.56 -3.83 -2.07
CA GLY A 87 20.65 -4.82 -1.97
C GLY A 87 20.40 -5.95 -0.96
N HIS A 88 19.27 -5.95 -0.26
CA HIS A 88 18.90 -7.06 0.62
C HIS A 88 18.55 -8.31 -0.19
N SER A 89 18.86 -9.48 0.37
CA SER A 89 18.42 -10.76 -0.17
C SER A 89 16.91 -10.93 -0.02
N TYR A 90 16.34 -11.90 -0.73
CA TYR A 90 14.91 -12.21 -0.63
C TYR A 90 14.45 -12.46 0.83
N GLU A 91 15.22 -13.23 1.62
CA GLU A 91 14.87 -13.50 3.02
C GLU A 91 14.95 -12.23 3.89
N GLN A 92 15.99 -11.41 3.72
CA GLN A 92 16.09 -10.13 4.42
C GLN A 92 14.94 -9.19 4.05
N MET A 93 14.54 -9.15 2.80
CA MET A 93 13.43 -8.29 2.35
C MET A 93 12.07 -8.76 2.89
N LYS A 94 11.88 -10.08 3.10
CA LYS A 94 10.72 -10.61 3.83
C LYS A 94 10.72 -10.15 5.29
N GLU A 95 11.88 -10.18 5.95
CA GLU A 95 12.03 -9.69 7.33
C GLU A 95 11.71 -8.19 7.41
N ASP A 96 12.22 -7.38 6.47
CA ASP A 96 11.95 -5.95 6.40
C ASP A 96 10.45 -5.65 6.19
N LEU A 97 9.82 -6.37 5.26
CA LEU A 97 8.40 -6.24 4.97
C LEU A 97 7.56 -6.59 6.20
N ALA A 98 7.87 -7.69 6.86
CA ALA A 98 7.17 -8.10 8.08
C ALA A 98 7.36 -7.08 9.20
N ALA A 99 8.61 -6.63 9.42
CA ALA A 99 8.94 -5.66 10.46
C ALA A 99 8.23 -4.32 10.24
N HIS A 100 8.24 -3.79 9.01
CA HIS A 100 7.52 -2.56 8.64
C HIS A 100 6.00 -2.71 8.85
N THR A 101 5.42 -3.82 8.39
CA THR A 101 3.99 -4.08 8.54
C THR A 101 3.59 -4.13 10.01
N ILE A 102 4.33 -4.89 10.82
CA ILE A 102 4.08 -5.01 12.27
C ILE A 102 4.26 -3.67 12.98
N ASP A 103 5.33 -2.91 12.68
CA ASP A 103 5.58 -1.60 13.29
C ASP A 103 4.42 -0.63 13.06
N VAL A 104 3.98 -0.49 11.80
CA VAL A 104 2.85 0.39 11.47
C VAL A 104 1.56 -0.06 12.15
N LEU A 105 1.24 -1.36 12.10
CA LEU A 105 -0.01 -1.86 12.66
C LEU A 105 -0.03 -1.83 14.19
N MET A 106 1.09 -2.13 14.84
CA MET A 106 1.24 -1.99 16.30
C MET A 106 1.11 -0.53 16.72
N TYR A 107 1.74 0.39 15.99
CA TYR A 107 1.60 1.82 16.24
C TYR A 107 0.13 2.29 16.18
N LEU A 108 -0.65 1.80 15.20
CA LEU A 108 -2.08 2.05 15.13
C LEU A 108 -2.83 1.43 16.31
N LYS A 109 -2.53 0.17 16.65
CA LYS A 109 -3.17 -0.57 17.75
C LYS A 109 -2.96 0.10 19.09
N ASP A 110 -1.73 0.53 19.39
CA ASP A 110 -1.37 1.21 20.64
C ASP A 110 -2.09 2.57 20.79
N ASN A 111 -2.50 3.17 19.66
CA ASN A 111 -3.31 4.38 19.61
C ASN A 111 -4.82 4.11 19.45
N GLY A 112 -5.24 2.86 19.65
CA GLY A 112 -6.64 2.47 19.64
C GLY A 112 -7.30 2.45 18.27
N ILE A 113 -6.52 2.39 17.17
CA ILE A 113 -7.04 2.24 15.81
C ILE A 113 -7.02 0.76 15.43
N GLU A 114 -8.15 0.26 14.95
CA GLU A 114 -8.32 -1.09 14.43
C GLU A 114 -8.84 -0.99 12.98
N PRO A 115 -8.00 -1.24 11.96
CA PRO A 115 -8.44 -1.22 10.58
C PRO A 115 -9.35 -2.40 10.28
N LYS A 116 -10.45 -2.15 9.56
CA LYS A 116 -11.34 -3.21 9.07
C LYS A 116 -10.69 -4.00 7.94
N TRP A 117 -9.96 -3.31 7.07
CA TRP A 117 -9.25 -3.89 5.92
C TRP A 117 -7.78 -3.47 5.93
N ILE A 118 -6.92 -4.39 5.52
CA ILE A 118 -5.49 -4.16 5.33
C ILE A 118 -5.13 -4.67 3.94
N GLN A 119 -4.61 -3.78 3.12
CA GLN A 119 -4.19 -4.08 1.76
C GLN A 119 -2.69 -4.30 1.73
N VAL A 120 -2.27 -5.48 1.25
CA VAL A 120 -0.87 -5.87 1.11
C VAL A 120 -0.41 -5.57 -0.32
N GLY A 121 0.33 -4.48 -0.48
CA GLY A 121 0.73 -3.96 -1.79
C GLY A 121 -0.38 -3.15 -2.47
N ASN A 122 -0.01 -2.28 -3.42
CA ASN A 122 -0.91 -1.46 -4.22
C ASN A 122 -0.77 -1.76 -5.70
N GLU A 123 -1.89 -2.07 -6.38
CA GLU A 123 -1.93 -2.33 -7.83
C GLU A 123 -0.90 -3.36 -8.30
N THR A 124 -0.88 -4.52 -7.62
CA THR A 124 0.17 -5.52 -7.70
C THR A 124 0.04 -6.48 -8.90
N ARG A 125 -0.58 -6.06 -10.02
CA ARG A 125 -0.72 -6.94 -11.19
C ARG A 125 0.61 -7.46 -11.74
N ASN A 126 1.69 -6.69 -11.59
CA ASN A 126 3.05 -7.07 -11.94
C ASN A 126 3.89 -7.49 -10.71
N GLY A 127 3.23 -7.76 -9.56
CA GLY A 127 3.90 -7.99 -8.29
C GLY A 127 4.24 -6.69 -7.55
N PHE A 128 5.06 -6.77 -6.51
CA PHE A 128 5.60 -5.63 -5.76
C PHE A 128 7.00 -5.95 -5.22
N LEU A 129 7.73 -4.94 -4.75
CA LEU A 129 9.16 -5.05 -4.40
C LEU A 129 10.01 -5.48 -5.60
N TRP A 130 9.84 -4.76 -6.70
CA TRP A 130 10.70 -4.75 -7.87
C TRP A 130 10.95 -3.31 -8.29
N SER A 131 12.06 -3.03 -8.94
CA SER A 131 12.46 -1.65 -9.26
C SER A 131 12.66 -1.43 -10.74
N VAL A 132 12.41 -0.19 -11.18
CA VAL A 132 12.71 0.29 -12.52
C VAL A 132 13.72 1.43 -12.47
N LYS A 133 14.43 1.66 -13.59
CA LYS A 133 15.22 2.86 -13.76
C LYS A 133 14.34 4.09 -13.60
N SER A 134 14.62 4.89 -12.60
CA SER A 134 13.85 6.07 -12.25
C SER A 134 14.71 7.34 -12.29
N ASN A 135 14.08 8.50 -12.49
CA ASN A 135 14.72 9.80 -12.33
C ASN A 135 14.84 10.20 -10.86
N GLU A 136 15.41 11.36 -10.57
CA GLU A 136 15.60 11.91 -9.22
C GLU A 136 14.30 12.11 -8.42
N HIS A 137 13.14 12.12 -9.08
CA HIS A 137 11.83 12.25 -8.45
C HIS A 137 11.11 10.91 -8.28
N GLY A 138 11.77 9.77 -8.60
CA GLY A 138 11.18 8.43 -8.51
C GLY A 138 10.24 8.04 -9.66
N TRP A 139 10.17 8.84 -10.74
CA TRP A 139 9.38 8.50 -11.92
C TRP A 139 10.17 7.59 -12.89
N PRO A 140 9.51 6.58 -13.48
CA PRO A 140 10.16 5.72 -14.46
C PRO A 140 10.77 6.51 -15.62
N VAL A 141 11.97 6.13 -16.02
CA VAL A 141 12.60 6.62 -17.25
C VAL A 141 12.25 5.65 -18.37
N MET A 142 11.47 6.12 -19.34
CA MET A 142 11.08 5.35 -20.51
C MET A 142 12.19 5.34 -21.57
N ASP A 143 12.32 4.24 -22.31
CA ASP A 143 13.13 4.19 -23.52
C ASP A 143 12.40 4.86 -24.70
N GLU A 144 13.01 4.86 -25.89
CA GLU A 144 12.45 5.44 -27.12
C GLU A 144 11.16 4.76 -27.59
N ASN A 145 10.87 3.56 -27.11
CA ASN A 145 9.67 2.77 -27.41
C ASN A 145 8.59 2.89 -26.31
N GLY A 146 8.85 3.71 -25.27
CA GLY A 146 7.94 3.88 -24.15
C GLY A 146 7.99 2.76 -23.09
N ASN A 147 9.02 1.91 -23.10
CA ASN A 147 9.18 0.85 -22.13
C ASN A 147 10.02 1.28 -20.94
N THR A 148 9.71 0.73 -19.77
CA THR A 148 10.53 0.87 -18.57
C THR A 148 11.63 -0.19 -18.54
N THR A 149 12.77 0.13 -17.94
CA THR A 149 13.85 -0.83 -17.70
C THR A 149 13.75 -1.33 -16.27
N ILE A 150 13.50 -2.63 -16.09
CA ILE A 150 13.54 -3.28 -14.76
C ILE A 150 15.01 -3.35 -14.33
N THR A 151 15.32 -2.82 -13.15
CA THR A 151 16.65 -2.83 -12.55
C THR A 151 16.79 -3.86 -11.45
N GLU A 152 15.68 -4.22 -10.81
CA GLU A 152 15.57 -5.29 -9.82
C GLU A 152 14.21 -5.97 -9.99
N SER A 153 14.18 -7.30 -10.11
CA SER A 153 12.95 -8.05 -10.43
C SER A 153 12.46 -8.98 -9.31
N MET A 154 12.98 -8.86 -8.10
CA MET A 154 12.78 -9.84 -7.04
C MET A 154 11.29 -10.19 -6.80
N GLY A 155 10.44 -9.23 -6.60
CA GLY A 155 8.99 -9.46 -6.40
C GLY A 155 8.14 -9.27 -7.66
N HIS A 156 8.75 -9.33 -8.88
CA HIS A 156 8.01 -9.16 -10.12
C HIS A 156 7.23 -10.45 -10.47
N ALA A 157 5.90 -10.35 -10.61
CA ALA A 157 4.99 -11.50 -10.70
C ALA A 157 5.30 -12.48 -11.86
N MET A 158 5.75 -11.96 -13.02
CA MET A 158 6.10 -12.82 -14.16
C MET A 158 7.53 -13.38 -14.09
N ASN A 159 8.48 -12.60 -13.53
CA ASN A 159 9.89 -12.99 -13.51
C ASN A 159 10.20 -13.90 -12.30
N ASN A 160 9.56 -13.63 -11.16
CA ASN A 160 9.81 -14.32 -9.89
C ASN A 160 8.46 -14.58 -9.15
N PRO A 161 7.54 -15.39 -9.72
CA PRO A 161 6.20 -15.58 -9.17
C PRO A 161 6.21 -16.15 -7.74
N GLU A 162 7.14 -17.04 -7.43
CA GLU A 162 7.28 -17.61 -6.08
C GLU A 162 7.68 -16.55 -5.05
N GLN A 163 8.59 -15.65 -5.41
CA GLN A 163 9.03 -14.57 -4.52
C GLN A 163 7.92 -13.52 -4.33
N TYR A 164 7.21 -13.17 -5.38
CA TYR A 164 6.02 -12.31 -5.28
C TYR A 164 4.99 -12.90 -4.30
N ALA A 165 4.63 -14.16 -4.47
CA ALA A 165 3.68 -14.84 -3.60
C ALA A 165 4.21 -14.96 -2.16
N GLY A 166 5.52 -15.20 -1.98
CA GLY A 166 6.16 -15.26 -0.67
C GLY A 166 6.16 -13.92 0.06
N PHE A 167 6.38 -12.80 -0.63
CA PHE A 167 6.21 -11.47 -0.05
C PHE A 167 4.76 -11.21 0.38
N PHE A 168 3.80 -11.60 -0.46
CA PHE A 168 2.39 -11.45 -0.11
C PHE A 168 2.02 -12.27 1.12
N ALA A 169 2.45 -13.55 1.18
CA ALA A 169 2.24 -14.43 2.32
C ALA A 169 2.84 -13.85 3.61
N THR A 170 4.05 -13.29 3.53
CA THR A 170 4.72 -12.62 4.65
C THR A 170 3.91 -11.42 5.15
N GLY A 171 3.41 -10.58 4.24
CA GLY A 171 2.55 -9.44 4.58
C GLY A 171 1.23 -9.89 5.21
N TYR A 172 0.60 -10.93 4.67
CA TYR A 172 -0.61 -11.52 5.23
C TYR A 172 -0.39 -11.99 6.68
N ASP A 173 0.64 -12.79 6.92
CA ASP A 173 0.95 -13.31 8.25
C ASP A 173 1.28 -12.19 9.24
N ALA A 174 2.03 -11.18 8.81
CA ALA A 174 2.32 -9.99 9.62
C ALA A 174 1.03 -9.23 10.00
N CYS A 175 0.11 -9.03 9.06
CA CYS A 175 -1.19 -8.41 9.33
C CYS A 175 -1.99 -9.21 10.36
N LYS A 176 -2.10 -10.53 10.17
CA LYS A 176 -2.87 -11.41 11.06
C LYS A 176 -2.25 -11.54 12.45
N SER A 177 -0.94 -11.40 12.58
CA SER A 177 -0.26 -11.41 13.89
C SER A 177 -0.68 -10.24 14.79
N VAL A 178 -0.99 -9.08 14.20
CA VAL A 178 -1.40 -7.87 14.93
C VAL A 178 -2.93 -7.76 15.02
N PHE A 179 -3.61 -7.95 13.90
CA PHE A 179 -5.08 -7.83 13.76
C PHE A 179 -5.68 -9.10 13.12
N PRO A 180 -5.89 -10.15 13.90
CA PRO A 180 -6.38 -11.44 13.37
C PRO A 180 -7.76 -11.35 12.71
N ASN A 181 -8.59 -10.37 13.10
CA ASN A 181 -9.94 -10.18 12.58
C ASN A 181 -10.02 -9.22 11.38
N SER A 182 -8.97 -8.47 11.07
CA SER A 182 -8.95 -7.61 9.90
C SER A 182 -8.95 -8.44 8.61
N ILE A 183 -9.65 -7.93 7.60
CA ILE A 183 -9.70 -8.55 6.27
C ILE A 183 -8.45 -8.15 5.50
N VAL A 184 -7.60 -9.10 5.15
CA VAL A 184 -6.39 -8.86 4.35
C VAL A 184 -6.73 -9.02 2.87
N MET A 185 -6.35 -8.00 2.07
CA MET A 185 -6.80 -7.86 0.68
C MET A 185 -5.63 -7.91 -0.30
N VAL A 186 -5.87 -8.55 -1.46
CA VAL A 186 -5.12 -8.32 -2.69
C VAL A 186 -5.70 -7.09 -3.40
N HIS A 187 -4.86 -6.23 -3.95
CA HIS A 187 -5.31 -5.11 -4.77
C HIS A 187 -4.70 -5.16 -6.16
N LEU A 188 -5.53 -5.41 -7.14
CA LEU A 188 -5.21 -5.36 -8.57
C LEU A 188 -5.98 -4.21 -9.21
N ASP A 189 -5.35 -3.55 -10.16
CA ASP A 189 -6.01 -2.58 -11.03
C ASP A 189 -6.76 -3.29 -12.18
N ASN A 190 -7.41 -2.54 -13.07
CA ASN A 190 -8.13 -3.07 -14.24
C ASN A 190 -9.17 -4.16 -13.91
N GLY A 191 -10.08 -3.90 -12.97
CA GLY A 191 -11.08 -4.85 -12.48
C GLY A 191 -12.01 -5.49 -13.52
N PHE A 192 -11.94 -5.04 -14.78
CA PHE A 192 -12.67 -5.61 -15.93
C PHE A 192 -11.83 -6.66 -16.70
N ASP A 193 -10.55 -6.81 -16.41
CA ASP A 193 -9.62 -7.72 -17.09
C ASP A 193 -9.54 -9.06 -16.35
N LYS A 194 -10.39 -10.00 -16.80
CA LYS A 194 -10.48 -11.32 -16.19
C LYS A 194 -9.15 -12.09 -16.27
N ASP A 195 -8.44 -12.00 -17.38
CA ASP A 195 -7.21 -12.78 -17.61
C ASP A 195 -6.09 -12.30 -16.68
N LEU A 196 -6.03 -10.98 -16.43
CA LEU A 196 -5.14 -10.39 -15.45
C LEU A 196 -5.40 -10.93 -14.04
N TYR A 197 -6.67 -10.98 -13.64
CA TYR A 197 -7.07 -11.51 -12.33
C TYR A 197 -6.79 -13.01 -12.22
N ASP A 198 -7.16 -13.80 -13.22
CA ASP A 198 -6.88 -15.24 -13.24
C ASP A 198 -5.37 -15.54 -13.12
N PHE A 199 -4.53 -14.78 -13.82
CA PHE A 199 -3.09 -14.89 -13.74
C PHE A 199 -2.58 -14.58 -12.33
N ASN A 200 -2.90 -13.38 -11.80
CA ASN A 200 -2.35 -12.93 -10.51
C ASN A 200 -2.83 -13.79 -9.33
N LEU A 201 -4.13 -14.02 -9.23
CA LEU A 201 -4.68 -14.84 -8.16
C LEU A 201 -4.24 -16.31 -8.30
N GLY A 202 -4.02 -16.76 -9.55
CA GLY A 202 -3.42 -18.06 -9.84
C GLY A 202 -1.99 -18.15 -9.29
N VAL A 203 -1.14 -17.18 -9.59
CA VAL A 203 0.24 -17.11 -9.07
C VAL A 203 0.25 -17.16 -7.55
N LEU A 204 -0.57 -16.33 -6.89
CA LEU A 204 -0.62 -16.27 -5.43
C LEU A 204 -1.09 -17.62 -4.84
N ARG A 205 -2.19 -18.18 -5.36
CA ARG A 205 -2.75 -19.46 -4.90
C ARG A 205 -1.78 -20.61 -5.08
N ASP A 206 -1.20 -20.73 -6.26
CA ASP A 206 -0.38 -21.88 -6.65
C ASP A 206 0.98 -21.89 -5.92
N ASN A 207 1.40 -20.74 -5.38
CA ASN A 207 2.57 -20.57 -4.53
C ASN A 207 2.22 -20.40 -3.03
N GLY A 208 1.01 -20.75 -2.63
CA GLY A 208 0.62 -20.91 -1.22
C GLY A 208 0.34 -19.61 -0.46
N ALA A 209 0.21 -18.48 -1.14
CA ALA A 209 -0.23 -17.24 -0.52
C ALA A 209 -1.70 -17.32 -0.10
N LYS A 210 -2.07 -16.54 0.90
CA LYS A 210 -3.44 -16.48 1.46
C LYS A 210 -3.92 -15.04 1.48
N TRP A 211 -5.19 -14.85 1.25
CA TRP A 211 -5.91 -13.58 1.38
C TRP A 211 -7.35 -13.83 1.80
N ASP A 212 -8.01 -12.80 2.31
CA ASP A 212 -9.43 -12.89 2.71
C ASP A 212 -10.35 -12.29 1.64
N MET A 213 -9.85 -11.32 0.85
CA MET A 213 -10.59 -10.63 -0.21
C MET A 213 -9.66 -10.17 -1.33
#